data_a80e89fd02143fa4c469651a0b642787
#
_entry.id   a80e89fd02143fa4c469651a0b642787
#
_cell.length_a   1.000
_cell.length_b   1.000
_cell.length_c   1.000
_cell.angle_alpha   90.00
_cell.angle_beta   90.00
_cell.angle_gamma   90.00
#
_symmetry.space_group_name_H-M   'P 1'
#
loop_
_entity.id
_entity.type
_entity.pdbx_description
1 polymer ?
#
loop_
_entity_poly.entity_id
_entity_poly.type
_entity_poly.pdbx_seq_one_letter_code
_entity_poly.pdbx_strand_id
1 'polypeptide(L)'
;MKREKNKSLFPPSIFFVFLLVLLVMAGVHTGLLTLMETMGWNDTVQIILPVVYWSIIAAGLTIFTRWRIQKTYDVPVQRLADAARQVAEGDFSIYVPTMHTAENKDYLDRMIDDFNKMVAELGSMETLKTDFFANVSHEFKTPLAGIQNNAMLLQRKNISEEERRVCADAIVQSTRRLSDLISNMLKLNKLEKQTIVPKAEPYDLCGQLCECVIQFDDLMEKKNIEFEADLEDRAVISADESLMELVWNNLLSNAVKFTPDGGSIVLHQHTDADGIIVSISDTGCGMDRDTQKKIFEKFYQGDTSHATEGNGLGLALVLRILHLLDCQISVQSEPGNGSTFTVHIPLKLLAEGSK
;
A
#
# COMPACT_ATOMS: atom_id res chain seq x y z
N MET A 1 -16.39 -19.23 -10.75
CA MET A 1 -17.21 -18.46 -9.80
C MET A 1 -18.40 -19.31 -9.36
N LYS A 2 -18.32 -19.99 -8.20
CA LYS A 2 -19.46 -20.70 -7.60
C LYS A 2 -20.42 -19.64 -7.03
N ARG A 3 -21.66 -19.62 -7.51
CA ARG A 3 -22.75 -18.84 -6.94
C ARG A 3 -22.94 -19.28 -5.48
N GLU A 4 -22.43 -18.50 -4.54
CA GLU A 4 -22.75 -18.69 -3.11
C GLU A 4 -24.24 -18.48 -2.90
N LYS A 5 -24.90 -19.51 -2.35
CA LYS A 5 -26.30 -19.46 -1.98
C LYS A 5 -26.48 -18.38 -0.89
N ASN A 6 -27.07 -17.27 -1.27
CA ASN A 6 -27.55 -16.26 -0.31
C ASN A 6 -28.52 -16.93 0.65
N LYS A 7 -28.08 -17.23 1.88
CA LYS A 7 -29.00 -17.66 2.93
C LYS A 7 -29.82 -16.44 3.34
N SER A 8 -31.15 -16.52 3.16
CA SER A 8 -32.06 -15.44 3.53
C SER A 8 -31.99 -15.16 5.04
N LEU A 9 -32.20 -13.90 5.43
CA LEU A 9 -32.28 -13.46 6.82
C LEU A 9 -33.30 -14.28 7.67
N PHE A 10 -34.32 -14.85 7.02
CA PHE A 10 -35.30 -15.75 7.61
C PHE A 10 -35.21 -17.11 6.92
N PRO A 11 -34.45 -18.06 7.48
CA PRO A 11 -34.45 -19.41 6.94
C PRO A 11 -35.86 -20.02 7.04
N PRO A 12 -36.32 -20.71 5.98
CA PRO A 12 -37.64 -21.33 5.95
C PRO A 12 -37.90 -22.30 7.12
N SER A 13 -36.86 -22.82 7.74
CA SER A 13 -36.94 -23.64 8.95
C SER A 13 -37.60 -22.91 10.12
N ILE A 14 -37.42 -21.62 10.27
CA ILE A 14 -38.08 -20.84 11.34
C ILE A 14 -39.57 -20.78 11.10
N PHE A 15 -40.00 -20.56 9.85
CA PHE A 15 -41.45 -20.60 9.51
C PHE A 15 -42.07 -21.94 9.84
N PHE A 16 -41.43 -23.06 9.50
CA PHE A 16 -41.95 -24.38 9.81
C PHE A 16 -42.02 -24.68 11.32
N VAL A 17 -41.05 -24.19 12.10
CA VAL A 17 -41.08 -24.31 13.57
C VAL A 17 -42.24 -23.50 14.14
N PHE A 18 -42.45 -22.27 13.71
CA PHE A 18 -43.58 -21.45 14.16
C PHE A 18 -44.92 -22.09 13.76
N LEU A 19 -45.02 -22.57 12.52
CA LEU A 19 -46.22 -23.25 12.02
C LEU A 19 -46.52 -24.50 12.83
N LEU A 20 -45.52 -25.32 13.12
CA LEU A 20 -45.68 -26.54 13.94
C LEU A 20 -46.16 -26.19 15.35
N VAL A 21 -45.53 -25.19 15.99
CA VAL A 21 -45.95 -24.73 17.35
C VAL A 21 -47.39 -24.24 17.32
N LEU A 22 -47.78 -23.44 16.35
CA LEU A 22 -49.16 -22.94 16.23
C LEU A 22 -50.15 -24.07 16.00
N LEU A 23 -49.84 -25.07 15.18
CA LEU A 23 -50.71 -26.23 14.95
C LEU A 23 -50.87 -27.09 16.20
N VAL A 24 -49.81 -27.34 16.96
CA VAL A 24 -49.88 -28.07 18.22
C VAL A 24 -50.72 -27.28 19.24
N MET A 25 -50.50 -25.99 19.35
CA MET A 25 -51.25 -25.14 20.28
C MET A 25 -52.71 -25.00 19.88
N ALA A 26 -53.04 -24.98 18.60
CA ALA A 26 -54.43 -25.02 18.11
C ALA A 26 -55.13 -26.35 18.44
N GLY A 27 -54.41 -27.48 18.30
CA GLY A 27 -54.91 -28.80 18.69
C GLY A 27 -55.22 -28.89 20.21
N VAL A 28 -54.30 -28.38 21.04
CA VAL A 28 -54.49 -28.28 22.50
C VAL A 28 -55.72 -27.42 22.82
N HIS A 29 -55.83 -26.26 22.15
CA HIS A 29 -56.98 -25.35 22.33
C HIS A 29 -58.33 -26.04 22.01
N THR A 30 -58.39 -26.72 20.86
CA THR A 30 -59.63 -27.44 20.45
C THR A 30 -59.94 -28.56 21.42
N GLY A 31 -58.95 -29.33 21.85
CA GLY A 31 -59.16 -30.37 22.88
C GLY A 31 -59.66 -29.79 24.24
N LEU A 32 -59.11 -28.63 24.63
CA LEU A 32 -59.57 -27.96 25.86
C LEU A 32 -60.97 -27.50 25.74
N LEU A 33 -61.37 -26.89 24.63
CA LEU A 33 -62.81 -26.50 24.42
C LEU A 33 -63.76 -27.69 24.48
N THR A 34 -63.45 -28.79 23.80
CA THR A 34 -64.26 -30.02 23.82
C THR A 34 -64.37 -30.60 25.22
N LEU A 35 -63.28 -30.60 25.98
CA LEU A 35 -63.27 -31.05 27.37
C LEU A 35 -64.20 -30.18 28.29
N MET A 36 -64.12 -28.86 28.10
CA MET A 36 -64.93 -27.91 28.89
C MET A 36 -66.39 -28.05 28.55
N GLU A 37 -66.75 -28.27 27.30
CA GLU A 37 -68.16 -28.53 26.88
C GLU A 37 -68.68 -29.84 27.44
N THR A 38 -67.90 -30.93 27.38
CA THR A 38 -68.30 -32.24 27.91
C THR A 38 -68.45 -32.26 29.44
N MET A 39 -67.63 -31.43 30.12
CA MET A 39 -67.77 -31.33 31.62
C MET A 39 -68.80 -30.30 32.10
N GLY A 40 -69.46 -29.59 31.21
CA GLY A 40 -70.49 -28.64 31.51
C GLY A 40 -70.02 -27.41 32.30
N TRP A 41 -68.84 -26.88 31.97
CA TRP A 41 -68.28 -25.69 32.63
C TRP A 41 -69.12 -24.45 32.28
N ASN A 42 -69.08 -23.46 33.22
CA ASN A 42 -69.81 -22.20 33.06
C ASN A 42 -69.29 -21.43 31.79
N ASP A 43 -70.23 -20.84 31.02
CA ASP A 43 -69.99 -20.10 29.80
C ASP A 43 -68.88 -19.01 29.95
N THR A 44 -68.85 -18.35 31.12
CA THR A 44 -67.84 -17.35 31.43
C THR A 44 -66.41 -17.92 31.43
N VAL A 45 -66.28 -19.15 32.00
CA VAL A 45 -64.94 -19.82 32.03
C VAL A 45 -64.55 -20.32 30.65
N GLN A 46 -65.49 -20.77 29.82
CA GLN A 46 -65.26 -21.20 28.45
C GLN A 46 -64.76 -20.05 27.55
N ILE A 47 -65.09 -18.81 27.89
CA ILE A 47 -64.57 -17.61 27.16
C ILE A 47 -63.21 -17.14 27.72
N ILE A 48 -63.12 -17.06 29.07
CA ILE A 48 -61.91 -16.47 29.69
C ILE A 48 -60.70 -17.38 29.55
N LEU A 49 -60.79 -18.69 29.72
CA LEU A 49 -59.71 -19.61 29.75
C LEU A 49 -58.90 -19.65 28.37
N PRO A 50 -59.61 -19.72 27.22
CA PRO A 50 -58.94 -19.60 25.93
C PRO A 50 -58.21 -18.26 25.71
N VAL A 51 -58.81 -17.16 26.18
CA VAL A 51 -58.18 -15.84 26.09
C VAL A 51 -56.88 -15.80 26.91
N VAL A 52 -56.89 -16.31 28.12
CA VAL A 52 -55.69 -16.41 28.97
C VAL A 52 -54.66 -17.34 28.36
N TYR A 53 -55.08 -18.50 27.83
CA TYR A 53 -54.21 -19.45 27.14
C TYR A 53 -53.45 -18.80 25.97
N TRP A 54 -54.16 -18.13 25.06
CA TRP A 54 -53.55 -17.45 23.90
C TRP A 54 -52.69 -16.26 24.32
N SER A 55 -53.05 -15.56 25.40
CA SER A 55 -52.23 -14.46 25.95
C SER A 55 -50.90 -14.96 26.48
N ILE A 56 -50.86 -16.11 27.16
CA ILE A 56 -49.62 -16.74 27.66
C ILE A 56 -48.75 -17.18 26.47
N ILE A 57 -49.35 -17.80 25.45
CA ILE A 57 -48.61 -18.20 24.24
C ILE A 57 -48.01 -17.00 23.53
N ALA A 58 -48.79 -15.94 23.32
CA ALA A 58 -48.33 -14.71 22.68
C ALA A 58 -47.17 -14.08 23.46
N ALA A 59 -47.25 -14.03 24.79
CA ALA A 59 -46.17 -13.54 25.64
C ALA A 59 -44.92 -14.40 25.52
N GLY A 60 -45.04 -15.72 25.57
CA GLY A 60 -43.94 -16.66 25.39
C GLY A 60 -43.23 -16.53 24.03
N LEU A 61 -44.02 -16.46 22.94
CA LEU A 61 -43.49 -16.25 21.59
C LEU A 61 -42.79 -14.89 21.44
N THR A 62 -43.33 -13.84 22.03
CA THR A 62 -42.74 -12.50 22.02
C THR A 62 -41.40 -12.50 22.75
N ILE A 63 -41.31 -13.08 23.93
CA ILE A 63 -40.07 -13.18 24.72
C ILE A 63 -39.02 -14.01 23.94
N PHE A 64 -39.43 -15.16 23.37
CA PHE A 64 -38.54 -16.01 22.59
C PHE A 64 -37.99 -15.28 21.34
N THR A 65 -38.86 -14.60 20.60
CA THR A 65 -38.49 -13.85 19.40
C THR A 65 -37.53 -12.71 19.76
N ARG A 66 -37.85 -11.94 20.83
CA ARG A 66 -36.98 -10.87 21.31
C ARG A 66 -35.61 -11.39 21.73
N TRP A 67 -35.52 -12.48 22.45
CA TRP A 67 -34.27 -13.11 22.86
C TRP A 67 -33.45 -13.57 21.64
N ARG A 68 -34.11 -14.17 20.64
CA ARG A 68 -33.46 -14.60 19.40
C ARG A 68 -32.89 -13.42 18.61
N ILE A 69 -33.67 -12.36 18.42
CA ILE A 69 -33.26 -11.15 17.70
C ILE A 69 -32.09 -10.53 18.43
N GLN A 70 -32.16 -10.34 19.72
CA GLN A 70 -31.11 -9.76 20.53
C GLN A 70 -29.79 -10.53 20.38
N LYS A 71 -29.82 -11.85 20.47
CA LYS A 71 -28.61 -12.70 20.36
C LYS A 71 -28.05 -12.75 18.94
N THR A 72 -28.92 -12.77 17.93
CA THR A 72 -28.50 -12.99 16.53
C THR A 72 -28.10 -11.70 15.81
N TYR A 73 -28.69 -10.55 16.19
CA TYR A 73 -28.50 -9.30 15.50
C TYR A 73 -28.01 -8.16 16.39
N ASP A 74 -28.70 -7.89 17.51
CA ASP A 74 -28.43 -6.69 18.30
C ASP A 74 -27.02 -6.71 18.90
N VAL A 75 -26.64 -7.82 19.54
CA VAL A 75 -25.30 -7.94 20.17
C VAL A 75 -24.15 -7.86 19.17
N PRO A 76 -24.18 -8.57 18.02
CA PRO A 76 -23.11 -8.44 17.03
C PRO A 76 -23.03 -7.06 16.37
N VAL A 77 -24.17 -6.46 16.06
CA VAL A 77 -24.22 -5.09 15.49
C VAL A 77 -23.67 -4.08 16.50
N GLN A 78 -23.99 -4.24 17.78
CA GLN A 78 -23.48 -3.37 18.83
C GLN A 78 -21.95 -3.51 18.98
N ARG A 79 -21.42 -4.75 18.93
CA ARG A 79 -19.97 -5.00 18.94
C ARG A 79 -19.26 -4.35 17.75
N LEU A 80 -19.87 -4.44 16.56
CA LEU A 80 -19.34 -3.81 15.37
C LEU A 80 -19.33 -2.27 15.48
N ALA A 81 -20.41 -1.70 16.04
CA ALA A 81 -20.51 -0.27 16.29
C ALA A 81 -19.46 0.22 17.31
N ASP A 82 -19.24 -0.55 18.40
CA ASP A 82 -18.23 -0.22 19.40
C ASP A 82 -16.81 -0.34 18.83
N ALA A 83 -16.54 -1.37 18.02
CA ALA A 83 -15.28 -1.53 17.31
C ALA A 83 -15.05 -0.38 16.33
N ALA A 84 -16.07 0.02 15.56
CA ALA A 84 -15.98 1.14 14.63
C ALA A 84 -15.66 2.47 15.35
N ARG A 85 -16.18 2.67 16.57
CA ARG A 85 -15.83 3.86 17.38
C ARG A 85 -14.36 3.83 17.80
N GLN A 86 -13.85 2.69 18.25
CA GLN A 86 -12.45 2.54 18.64
C GLN A 86 -11.51 2.76 17.45
N VAL A 87 -11.86 2.25 16.27
CA VAL A 87 -11.13 2.53 15.02
C VAL A 87 -11.12 4.03 14.72
N ALA A 88 -12.24 4.73 14.92
CA ALA A 88 -12.32 6.18 14.73
C ALA A 88 -11.46 6.96 15.75
N GLU A 89 -11.19 6.40 16.93
CA GLU A 89 -10.28 6.93 17.95
C GLU A 89 -8.80 6.59 17.67
N GLY A 90 -8.53 5.80 16.60
CA GLY A 90 -7.17 5.48 16.15
C GLY A 90 -6.65 4.11 16.61
N ASP A 91 -7.46 3.26 17.22
CA ASP A 91 -7.08 1.90 17.55
C ASP A 91 -7.39 0.94 16.38
N PHE A 92 -6.36 0.61 15.61
CA PHE A 92 -6.44 -0.33 14.48
C PHE A 92 -6.05 -1.77 14.86
N SER A 93 -5.82 -2.07 16.14
CA SER A 93 -5.49 -3.43 16.60
C SER A 93 -6.73 -4.31 16.81
N ILE A 94 -7.91 -3.75 16.62
CA ILE A 94 -9.20 -4.37 16.91
C ILE A 94 -9.54 -5.43 15.88
N TYR A 95 -10.03 -6.56 16.39
CA TYR A 95 -10.57 -7.64 15.59
C TYR A 95 -11.95 -8.06 16.12
N VAL A 96 -12.98 -8.06 15.27
CA VAL A 96 -14.32 -8.53 15.62
C VAL A 96 -14.45 -9.99 15.15
N PRO A 97 -14.69 -10.95 16.07
CA PRO A 97 -14.82 -12.35 15.68
C PRO A 97 -16.13 -12.59 14.94
N THR A 98 -16.09 -13.41 13.88
CA THR A 98 -17.29 -13.89 13.17
C THR A 98 -18.08 -14.87 14.04
N MET A 99 -19.39 -14.95 13.82
CA MET A 99 -20.29 -15.79 14.62
C MET A 99 -20.35 -17.23 14.13
N HIS A 100 -20.13 -17.45 12.84
CA HIS A 100 -20.22 -18.76 12.21
C HIS A 100 -18.89 -19.16 11.57
N THR A 101 -18.71 -20.48 11.43
CA THR A 101 -17.53 -21.05 10.75
C THR A 101 -17.52 -20.71 9.27
N ALA A 102 -16.33 -20.80 8.65
CA ALA A 102 -16.11 -20.42 7.25
C ALA A 102 -17.11 -21.02 6.24
N GLU A 103 -17.64 -22.21 6.51
CA GLU A 103 -18.58 -22.92 5.63
C GLU A 103 -20.04 -22.40 5.75
N ASN A 104 -20.39 -21.71 6.82
CA ASN A 104 -21.77 -21.30 7.14
C ASN A 104 -21.93 -19.80 7.37
N LYS A 105 -21.01 -18.97 6.86
CA LYS A 105 -21.06 -17.51 7.00
C LYS A 105 -22.36 -16.93 6.44
N ASP A 106 -23.02 -16.09 7.23
CA ASP A 106 -24.18 -15.31 6.82
C ASP A 106 -23.75 -13.90 6.32
N TYR A 107 -24.74 -13.04 6.06
CA TYR A 107 -24.49 -11.67 5.61
C TYR A 107 -23.72 -10.84 6.65
N LEU A 108 -24.03 -11.04 7.94
CA LEU A 108 -23.41 -10.32 9.05
C LEU A 108 -21.92 -10.73 9.22
N ASP A 109 -21.63 -12.03 9.08
CA ASP A 109 -20.25 -12.52 9.12
C ASP A 109 -19.40 -11.93 7.99
N ARG A 110 -19.97 -11.77 6.78
CA ARG A 110 -19.26 -11.11 5.66
C ARG A 110 -18.98 -9.64 5.96
N MET A 111 -19.97 -8.94 6.52
CA MET A 111 -19.79 -7.54 6.92
C MET A 111 -18.70 -7.39 7.99
N ILE A 112 -18.61 -8.34 8.93
CA ILE A 112 -17.54 -8.39 9.94
C ILE A 112 -16.19 -8.67 9.28
N ASP A 113 -16.09 -9.61 8.32
CA ASP A 113 -14.87 -9.88 7.58
C ASP A 113 -14.38 -8.65 6.80
N ASP A 114 -15.30 -8.00 6.07
CA ASP A 114 -14.98 -6.78 5.29
C ASP A 114 -14.55 -5.64 6.22
N PHE A 115 -15.20 -5.50 7.39
CA PHE A 115 -14.78 -4.55 8.41
C PHE A 115 -13.38 -4.86 8.95
N ASN A 116 -13.10 -6.11 9.32
CA ASN A 116 -11.78 -6.52 9.81
C ASN A 116 -10.69 -6.29 8.77
N LYS A 117 -10.98 -6.56 7.48
CA LYS A 117 -10.07 -6.28 6.37
C LYS A 117 -9.78 -4.78 6.25
N MET A 118 -10.82 -3.96 6.30
CA MET A 118 -10.68 -2.50 6.27
C MET A 118 -9.81 -1.99 7.44
N VAL A 119 -10.04 -2.49 8.66
CA VAL A 119 -9.25 -2.12 9.85
C VAL A 119 -7.79 -2.52 9.69
N ALA A 120 -7.52 -3.73 9.17
CA ALA A 120 -6.16 -4.19 8.92
C ALA A 120 -5.44 -3.30 7.87
N GLU A 121 -6.13 -2.91 6.80
CA GLU A 121 -5.59 -1.99 5.78
C GLU A 121 -5.31 -0.59 6.37
N LEU A 122 -6.22 -0.04 7.18
CA LEU A 122 -6.02 1.24 7.87
C LEU A 122 -4.84 1.19 8.85
N GLY A 123 -4.71 0.12 9.63
CA GLY A 123 -3.59 -0.09 10.54
C GLY A 123 -2.25 -0.18 9.82
N SER A 124 -2.21 -0.88 8.69
CA SER A 124 -1.03 -0.94 7.83
C SER A 124 -0.65 0.45 7.30
N MET A 125 -1.64 1.24 6.84
CA MET A 125 -1.39 2.61 6.37
C MET A 125 -0.85 3.53 7.47
N GLU A 126 -1.38 3.44 8.70
CA GLU A 126 -0.92 4.26 9.83
C GLU A 126 0.50 3.86 10.28
N THR A 127 0.83 2.56 10.27
CA THR A 127 2.20 2.08 10.53
C THR A 127 3.16 2.63 9.48
N LEU A 128 2.84 2.48 8.19
CA LEU A 128 3.67 3.01 7.09
C LEU A 128 3.86 4.53 7.20
N LYS A 129 2.84 5.26 7.61
CA LYS A 129 2.91 6.72 7.82
C LYS A 129 3.82 7.07 9.00
N THR A 130 3.73 6.33 10.11
CA THR A 130 4.57 6.54 11.29
C THR A 130 6.03 6.23 10.99
N ASP A 131 6.32 5.12 10.32
CA ASP A 131 7.66 4.74 9.88
C ASP A 131 8.24 5.76 8.89
N PHE A 132 7.40 6.28 7.99
CA PHE A 132 7.79 7.36 7.09
C PHE A 132 8.28 8.60 7.86
N PHE A 133 7.50 9.10 8.85
CA PHE A 133 7.92 10.26 9.64
C PHE A 133 9.15 10.00 10.52
N ALA A 134 9.28 8.80 11.05
CA ALA A 134 10.48 8.40 11.82
C ALA A 134 11.73 8.42 10.92
N ASN A 135 11.65 7.84 9.74
CA ASN A 135 12.74 7.82 8.76
C ASN A 135 13.10 9.22 8.26
N VAL A 136 12.09 10.06 7.94
CA VAL A 136 12.30 11.48 7.58
C VAL A 136 13.06 12.21 8.67
N SER A 137 12.66 12.02 9.92
CA SER A 137 13.29 12.69 11.06
C SER A 137 14.75 12.26 11.21
N HIS A 138 15.03 10.98 11.00
CA HIS A 138 16.39 10.43 11.06
C HIS A 138 17.25 10.97 9.92
N GLU A 139 16.75 10.97 8.69
CA GLU A 139 17.46 11.46 7.49
C GLU A 139 17.72 12.99 7.54
N PHE A 140 16.91 13.78 8.26
CA PHE A 140 17.18 15.18 8.51
C PHE A 140 18.21 15.40 9.61
N LYS A 141 18.17 14.59 10.68
CA LYS A 141 19.03 14.76 11.86
C LYS A 141 20.50 14.54 11.52
N THR A 142 20.82 13.59 10.65
CA THR A 142 22.20 13.25 10.29
C THR A 142 22.93 14.41 9.57
N PRO A 143 22.46 14.99 8.45
CA PRO A 143 23.14 16.11 7.81
C PRO A 143 23.12 17.37 8.69
N LEU A 144 22.06 17.60 9.47
CA LEU A 144 21.99 18.74 10.37
C LEU A 144 23.06 18.65 11.48
N ALA A 145 23.26 17.46 12.06
CA ALA A 145 24.33 17.22 13.03
C ALA A 145 25.72 17.41 12.38
N GLY A 146 25.89 16.98 11.13
CA GLY A 146 27.12 17.22 10.36
C GLY A 146 27.42 18.70 10.17
N ILE A 147 26.42 19.49 9.75
CA ILE A 147 26.53 20.94 9.62
C ILE A 147 26.91 21.58 10.96
N GLN A 148 26.20 21.22 12.03
CA GLN A 148 26.43 21.80 13.37
C GLN A 148 27.82 21.48 13.90
N ASN A 149 28.28 20.21 13.78
CA ASN A 149 29.61 19.79 14.25
C ASN A 149 30.73 20.49 13.49
N ASN A 150 30.65 20.55 12.16
CA ASN A 150 31.66 21.23 11.36
C ASN A 150 31.66 22.75 11.59
N ALA A 151 30.50 23.37 11.79
CA ALA A 151 30.38 24.78 12.16
C ALA A 151 31.03 25.07 13.54
N MET A 152 30.85 24.19 14.53
CA MET A 152 31.52 24.30 15.84
C MET A 152 33.04 24.11 15.73
N LEU A 153 33.53 23.24 14.84
CA LEU A 153 34.96 23.10 14.58
C LEU A 153 35.55 24.37 13.97
N LEU A 154 34.83 25.03 13.04
CA LEU A 154 35.26 26.32 12.45
C LEU A 154 35.38 27.46 13.47
N GLN A 155 34.69 27.40 14.62
CA GLN A 155 34.78 28.42 15.69
C GLN A 155 36.03 28.25 16.56
N ARG A 156 36.81 27.16 16.41
CA ARG A 156 38.05 26.98 17.21
C ARG A 156 39.13 27.94 16.77
N LYS A 157 39.89 28.52 17.74
CA LYS A 157 40.93 29.50 17.47
C LYS A 157 42.16 28.98 16.73
N ASN A 158 42.44 27.67 16.85
CA ASN A 158 43.68 27.06 16.33
C ASN A 158 43.36 26.01 15.23
N ILE A 159 42.43 26.29 14.35
CA ILE A 159 42.12 25.42 13.19
C ILE A 159 43.07 25.78 12.03
N SER A 160 43.63 24.78 11.38
CA SER A 160 44.46 24.98 10.18
C SER A 160 43.60 25.39 8.98
N GLU A 161 44.23 26.01 7.97
CA GLU A 161 43.47 26.41 6.74
C GLU A 161 42.92 25.20 5.99
N GLU A 162 43.63 24.07 5.99
CA GLU A 162 43.16 22.83 5.40
C GLU A 162 41.96 22.26 6.15
N GLU A 163 42.00 22.17 7.48
CA GLU A 163 40.84 21.74 8.29
C GLU A 163 39.66 22.67 8.11
N ARG A 164 39.91 23.99 7.97
CA ARG A 164 38.84 24.99 7.70
C ARG A 164 38.14 24.69 6.41
N ARG A 165 38.91 24.40 5.34
CA ARG A 165 38.40 24.06 4.03
C ARG A 165 37.61 22.75 4.05
N VAL A 166 38.12 21.70 4.69
CA VAL A 166 37.42 20.41 4.84
C VAL A 166 36.10 20.61 5.58
N CYS A 167 36.06 21.37 6.67
CA CYS A 167 34.83 21.65 7.41
C CYS A 167 33.82 22.45 6.56
N ALA A 168 34.28 23.45 5.81
CA ALA A 168 33.43 24.23 4.93
C ALA A 168 32.83 23.38 3.81
N ASP A 169 33.65 22.55 3.15
CA ASP A 169 33.18 21.64 2.10
C ASP A 169 32.17 20.61 2.65
N ALA A 170 32.39 20.05 3.86
CA ALA A 170 31.47 19.15 4.51
C ALA A 170 30.11 19.83 4.85
N ILE A 171 30.11 21.12 5.23
CA ILE A 171 28.87 21.89 5.46
C ILE A 171 28.11 22.05 4.14
N VAL A 172 28.79 22.44 3.08
CA VAL A 172 28.19 22.63 1.74
C VAL A 172 27.58 21.32 1.25
N GLN A 173 28.31 20.22 1.36
CA GLN A 173 27.84 18.89 0.96
C GLN A 173 26.59 18.46 1.77
N SER A 174 26.62 18.63 3.10
CA SER A 174 25.50 18.31 3.97
C SER A 174 24.25 19.16 3.66
N THR A 175 24.45 20.43 3.29
CA THR A 175 23.37 21.35 2.90
C THR A 175 22.76 20.93 1.55
N ARG A 176 23.58 20.54 0.57
CA ARG A 176 23.08 20.02 -0.72
C ARG A 176 22.26 18.75 -0.50
N ARG A 177 22.78 17.80 0.26
CA ARG A 177 22.10 16.56 0.59
C ARG A 177 20.72 16.81 1.23
N LEU A 178 20.63 17.77 2.16
CA LEU A 178 19.38 18.17 2.80
C LEU A 178 18.39 18.78 1.79
N SER A 179 18.87 19.63 0.88
CA SER A 179 18.07 20.24 -0.17
C SER A 179 17.48 19.19 -1.14
N ASP A 180 18.31 18.22 -1.55
CA ASP A 180 17.88 17.12 -2.41
C ASP A 180 16.85 16.23 -1.76
N LEU A 181 17.03 15.91 -0.46
CA LEU A 181 16.05 15.16 0.33
C LEU A 181 14.69 15.87 0.38
N ILE A 182 14.68 17.17 0.68
CA ILE A 182 13.45 17.97 0.71
C ILE A 182 12.79 18.01 -0.67
N SER A 183 13.56 18.24 -1.73
CA SER A 183 13.07 18.31 -3.11
C SER A 183 12.43 16.98 -3.54
N ASN A 184 13.11 15.85 -3.29
CA ASN A 184 12.61 14.52 -3.61
C ASN A 184 11.34 14.16 -2.82
N MET A 185 11.28 14.53 -1.53
CA MET A 185 10.11 14.34 -0.69
C MET A 185 8.90 15.17 -1.18
N LEU A 186 9.11 16.43 -1.60
CA LEU A 186 8.05 17.26 -2.16
C LEU A 186 7.56 16.72 -3.51
N LYS A 187 8.46 16.27 -4.39
CA LYS A 187 8.11 15.63 -5.67
C LYS A 187 7.28 14.36 -5.43
N LEU A 188 7.74 13.48 -4.52
CA LEU A 188 7.03 12.25 -4.18
C LEU A 188 5.62 12.54 -3.62
N ASN A 189 5.48 13.49 -2.71
CA ASN A 189 4.18 13.88 -2.15
C ASN A 189 3.21 14.42 -3.23
N LYS A 190 3.70 15.26 -4.16
CA LYS A 190 2.89 15.77 -5.27
C LYS A 190 2.42 14.65 -6.20
N LEU A 191 3.30 13.67 -6.52
CA LEU A 191 2.97 12.51 -7.33
C LEU A 191 1.98 11.56 -6.62
N GLU A 192 2.10 11.37 -5.31
CA GLU A 192 1.17 10.54 -4.53
C GLU A 192 -0.24 11.12 -4.45
N LYS A 193 -0.36 12.43 -4.30
CA LYS A 193 -1.64 13.14 -4.27
C LYS A 193 -2.29 13.28 -5.65
N GLN A 194 -1.67 12.73 -6.69
CA GLN A 194 -2.13 12.88 -8.09
C GLN A 194 -2.38 14.34 -8.49
N THR A 195 -1.65 15.27 -7.87
CA THR A 195 -1.75 16.71 -8.21
C THR A 195 -0.94 17.07 -9.46
N ILE A 196 -0.08 16.15 -9.92
CA ILE A 196 0.65 16.29 -11.18
C ILE A 196 -0.15 15.60 -12.28
N VAL A 197 -0.53 16.37 -13.28
CA VAL A 197 -1.06 15.85 -14.56
C VAL A 197 0.12 15.82 -15.53
N PRO A 198 0.58 14.62 -15.97
CA PRO A 198 1.72 14.53 -16.89
C PRO A 198 1.42 15.28 -18.19
N LYS A 199 2.40 15.99 -18.69
CA LYS A 199 2.34 16.63 -20.00
C LYS A 199 2.93 15.67 -21.03
N ALA A 200 2.06 14.95 -21.74
CA ALA A 200 2.50 14.05 -22.79
C ALA A 200 2.79 14.84 -24.07
N GLU A 201 4.06 15.07 -24.36
CA GLU A 201 4.54 15.70 -25.57
C GLU A 201 5.51 14.76 -26.30
N PRO A 202 5.54 14.75 -27.65
CA PRO A 202 6.50 13.94 -28.40
C PRO A 202 7.93 14.47 -28.22
N TYR A 203 8.86 13.59 -27.84
CA TYR A 203 10.28 13.91 -27.74
C TYR A 203 11.16 12.70 -28.09
N ASP A 204 12.45 12.93 -28.35
CA ASP A 204 13.43 11.89 -28.66
C ASP A 204 14.03 11.32 -27.38
N LEU A 205 13.65 10.10 -27.05
CA LEU A 205 14.12 9.38 -25.86
C LEU A 205 15.64 9.12 -25.93
N CYS A 206 16.18 8.76 -27.10
CA CYS A 206 17.61 8.49 -27.22
C CYS A 206 18.42 9.77 -26.97
N GLY A 207 17.95 10.91 -27.48
CA GLY A 207 18.56 12.23 -27.19
C GLY A 207 18.54 12.52 -25.67
N GLN A 208 17.40 12.31 -25.01
CA GLN A 208 17.28 12.52 -23.57
C GLN A 208 18.22 11.60 -22.77
N LEU A 209 18.31 10.31 -23.13
CA LEU A 209 19.22 9.36 -22.46
C LEU A 209 20.68 9.83 -22.58
N CYS A 210 21.11 10.28 -23.77
CA CYS A 210 22.44 10.82 -23.95
C CYS A 210 22.71 12.06 -23.08
N GLU A 211 21.76 13.00 -23.01
CA GLU A 211 21.87 14.19 -22.16
C GLU A 211 21.96 13.83 -20.66
N CYS A 212 21.20 12.84 -20.21
CA CYS A 212 21.30 12.35 -18.85
C CYS A 212 22.66 11.72 -18.55
N VAL A 213 23.23 10.94 -19.47
CA VAL A 213 24.54 10.28 -19.28
C VAL A 213 25.65 11.32 -19.13
N ILE A 214 25.68 12.36 -19.99
CA ILE A 214 26.70 13.42 -19.97
C ILE A 214 26.81 14.08 -18.58
N GLN A 215 25.72 14.16 -17.82
CA GLN A 215 25.74 14.73 -16.46
C GLN A 215 26.61 13.93 -15.48
N PHE A 216 26.90 12.67 -15.76
CA PHE A 216 27.67 11.77 -14.90
C PHE A 216 29.11 11.52 -15.43
N ASP A 217 29.50 12.10 -16.55
CA ASP A 217 30.79 11.86 -17.22
C ASP A 217 32.01 12.12 -16.29
N ASP A 218 32.03 13.30 -15.63
CA ASP A 218 33.06 13.65 -14.65
C ASP A 218 33.16 12.65 -13.46
N LEU A 219 32.03 12.05 -13.04
CA LEU A 219 32.02 11.10 -11.95
C LEU A 219 32.49 9.71 -12.41
N MET A 220 32.11 9.31 -13.60
CA MET A 220 32.54 8.06 -14.21
C MET A 220 34.05 8.10 -14.49
N GLU A 221 34.58 9.23 -15.04
CA GLU A 221 35.99 9.42 -15.25
C GLU A 221 36.80 9.34 -13.94
N LYS A 222 36.35 10.02 -12.88
CA LYS A 222 37.02 9.97 -11.55
C LYS A 222 37.09 8.57 -10.96
N LYS A 223 36.12 7.73 -11.24
CA LYS A 223 36.04 6.34 -10.79
C LYS A 223 36.65 5.34 -11.79
N ASN A 224 37.15 5.81 -12.95
CA ASN A 224 37.55 4.96 -14.05
C ASN A 224 36.51 3.92 -14.45
N ILE A 225 35.22 4.32 -14.47
CA ILE A 225 34.09 3.46 -14.87
C ILE A 225 34.07 3.42 -16.41
N GLU A 226 34.06 2.22 -16.97
CA GLU A 226 33.86 2.01 -18.41
C GLU A 226 32.35 2.13 -18.70
N PHE A 227 32.00 3.07 -19.61
CA PHE A 227 30.61 3.28 -19.98
C PHE A 227 30.39 2.89 -21.45
N GLU A 228 29.36 2.06 -21.68
CA GLU A 228 28.96 1.65 -23.03
C GLU A 228 27.48 2.02 -23.24
N ALA A 229 27.13 2.60 -24.39
CA ALA A 229 25.78 2.90 -24.81
C ALA A 229 25.47 2.20 -26.12
N ASP A 230 24.41 1.36 -26.10
CA ASP A 230 23.86 0.72 -27.29
C ASP A 230 22.40 1.20 -27.44
N LEU A 231 22.24 2.25 -28.23
CA LEU A 231 20.98 2.97 -28.44
C LEU A 231 20.64 2.98 -29.93
N GLU A 232 19.35 2.94 -30.25
CA GLU A 232 18.88 3.24 -31.61
C GLU A 232 19.21 4.71 -31.98
N ASP A 233 19.29 5.01 -33.28
CA ASP A 233 19.56 6.38 -33.74
C ASP A 233 18.52 7.38 -33.24
N ARG A 234 17.27 6.94 -33.13
CA ARG A 234 16.14 7.75 -32.67
C ARG A 234 14.96 6.90 -32.19
N ALA A 235 14.40 7.27 -31.05
CA ALA A 235 13.16 6.68 -30.55
C ALA A 235 12.22 7.77 -30.01
N VAL A 236 11.12 8.06 -30.73
CA VAL A 236 10.19 9.14 -30.32
C VAL A 236 9.07 8.56 -29.47
N ILE A 237 8.93 9.10 -28.25
CA ILE A 237 7.83 8.76 -27.35
C ILE A 237 6.99 10.00 -27.01
N SER A 238 5.72 9.79 -26.66
CA SER A 238 4.82 10.84 -26.17
C SER A 238 4.60 10.66 -24.67
N ALA A 239 5.40 11.34 -23.87
CA ALA A 239 5.38 11.27 -22.41
C ALA A 239 5.78 12.64 -21.82
N ASP A 240 5.75 12.75 -20.49
CA ASP A 240 6.28 13.92 -19.79
C ASP A 240 7.82 13.79 -19.71
N GLU A 241 8.51 14.55 -20.57
CA GLU A 241 9.97 14.54 -20.70
C GLU A 241 10.66 14.80 -19.38
N SER A 242 10.17 15.76 -18.57
CA SER A 242 10.78 16.11 -17.29
C SER A 242 10.62 15.04 -16.22
N LEU A 243 9.51 14.29 -16.25
CA LEU A 243 9.33 13.16 -15.35
C LEU A 243 10.19 11.96 -15.75
N MET A 244 10.34 11.70 -17.06
CA MET A 244 11.23 10.64 -17.55
C MET A 244 12.70 10.96 -17.30
N GLU A 245 13.12 12.23 -17.44
CA GLU A 245 14.47 12.67 -17.07
C GLU A 245 14.79 12.35 -15.59
N LEU A 246 13.83 12.55 -14.69
CA LEU A 246 13.99 12.18 -13.27
C LEU A 246 14.17 10.67 -13.09
N VAL A 247 13.53 9.85 -13.91
CA VAL A 247 13.70 8.39 -13.88
C VAL A 247 15.14 8.04 -14.27
N TRP A 248 15.60 8.54 -15.43
CA TRP A 248 16.94 8.21 -15.94
C TRP A 248 18.04 8.70 -15.01
N ASN A 249 17.95 9.93 -14.53
CA ASN A 249 18.92 10.49 -13.59
C ASN A 249 19.01 9.70 -12.28
N ASN A 250 17.89 9.20 -11.74
CA ASN A 250 17.92 8.36 -10.54
C ASN A 250 18.54 6.98 -10.80
N LEU A 251 18.24 6.35 -11.93
CA LEU A 251 18.79 5.04 -12.28
C LEU A 251 20.28 5.13 -12.59
N LEU A 252 20.71 6.11 -13.40
CA LEU A 252 22.13 6.36 -13.72
C LEU A 252 22.93 6.74 -12.48
N SER A 253 22.39 7.63 -11.63
CA SER A 253 23.01 7.99 -10.35
C SER A 253 23.25 6.76 -9.47
N ASN A 254 22.29 5.84 -9.39
CA ASN A 254 22.46 4.59 -8.66
C ASN A 254 23.54 3.70 -9.29
N ALA A 255 23.55 3.54 -10.60
CA ALA A 255 24.57 2.76 -11.32
C ALA A 255 25.97 3.30 -11.03
N VAL A 256 26.21 4.61 -11.23
CA VAL A 256 27.52 5.26 -10.96
C VAL A 256 27.90 5.17 -9.48
N LYS A 257 26.95 5.30 -8.59
CA LYS A 257 27.17 5.25 -7.14
C LYS A 257 27.64 3.87 -6.68
N PHE A 258 26.96 2.80 -7.11
CA PHE A 258 27.19 1.44 -6.63
C PHE A 258 28.25 0.67 -7.44
N THR A 259 28.64 1.16 -8.61
CA THR A 259 29.77 0.61 -9.37
C THR A 259 31.07 0.97 -8.67
N PRO A 260 31.96 -0.01 -8.40
CA PRO A 260 33.29 0.24 -7.85
C PRO A 260 34.17 0.93 -8.87
N ASP A 261 35.31 1.46 -8.41
CA ASP A 261 36.35 2.03 -9.30
C ASP A 261 36.85 0.96 -10.26
N GLY A 262 36.92 1.31 -11.56
CA GLY A 262 37.30 0.40 -12.65
C GLY A 262 36.19 -0.60 -13.06
N GLY A 263 34.95 -0.42 -12.57
CA GLY A 263 33.80 -1.22 -13.02
C GLY A 263 33.22 -0.73 -14.35
N SER A 264 32.11 -1.29 -14.78
CA SER A 264 31.45 -0.91 -16.04
C SER A 264 29.95 -0.66 -15.86
N ILE A 265 29.39 0.21 -16.70
CA ILE A 265 27.98 0.52 -16.83
C ILE A 265 27.60 0.40 -18.30
N VAL A 266 26.51 -0.31 -18.60
CA VAL A 266 25.96 -0.47 -19.95
C VAL A 266 24.53 0.09 -19.98
N LEU A 267 24.30 1.03 -20.89
CA LEU A 267 22.97 1.55 -21.21
C LEU A 267 22.52 0.97 -22.54
N HIS A 268 21.46 0.20 -22.53
CA HIS A 268 20.91 -0.41 -23.74
C HIS A 268 19.46 0.04 -23.94
N GLN A 269 19.12 0.43 -25.17
CA GLN A 269 17.74 0.77 -25.56
C GLN A 269 17.42 0.13 -26.89
N HIS A 270 16.27 -0.51 -26.98
CA HIS A 270 15.75 -1.04 -28.23
C HIS A 270 14.22 -0.98 -28.25
N THR A 271 13.69 -0.98 -29.47
CA THR A 271 12.25 -1.02 -29.72
C THR A 271 11.86 -2.42 -30.19
N ASP A 272 10.86 -3.01 -29.56
CA ASP A 272 10.30 -4.31 -29.94
C ASP A 272 8.81 -4.22 -30.30
N ALA A 273 8.16 -5.40 -30.46
CA ALA A 273 6.75 -5.49 -30.81
C ALA A 273 5.81 -4.97 -29.71
N ASP A 274 6.24 -4.93 -28.45
CA ASP A 274 5.44 -4.59 -27.28
C ASP A 274 5.70 -3.15 -26.77
N GLY A 275 6.80 -2.52 -27.21
CA GLY A 275 7.17 -1.15 -26.81
C GLY A 275 8.66 -0.86 -26.90
N ILE A 276 9.12 0.08 -26.09
CA ILE A 276 10.52 0.40 -25.94
C ILE A 276 11.05 -0.15 -24.62
N ILE A 277 12.18 -0.78 -24.67
CA ILE A 277 12.90 -1.32 -23.51
C ILE A 277 14.17 -0.50 -23.32
N VAL A 278 14.35 0.04 -22.12
CA VAL A 278 15.58 0.71 -21.68
C VAL A 278 16.15 -0.05 -20.49
N SER A 279 17.38 -0.51 -20.59
CA SER A 279 18.08 -1.19 -19.49
C SER A 279 19.37 -0.48 -19.13
N ILE A 280 19.62 -0.37 -17.83
CA ILE A 280 20.86 0.16 -17.24
C ILE A 280 21.44 -0.96 -16.40
N SER A 281 22.60 -1.46 -16.80
CA SER A 281 23.33 -2.55 -16.15
C SER A 281 24.61 -2.01 -15.54
N ASP A 282 24.90 -2.37 -14.31
CA ASP A 282 26.12 -2.02 -13.58
C ASP A 282 26.83 -3.29 -13.07
N THR A 283 28.15 -3.20 -12.88
CA THR A 283 28.98 -4.24 -12.25
C THR A 283 29.22 -3.97 -10.78
N GLY A 284 28.24 -3.41 -10.09
CA GLY A 284 28.31 -3.03 -8.70
C GLY A 284 28.20 -4.20 -7.71
N CYS A 285 27.96 -3.88 -6.45
CA CYS A 285 27.86 -4.87 -5.37
C CYS A 285 26.68 -5.86 -5.52
N GLY A 286 25.69 -5.53 -6.36
CA GLY A 286 24.49 -6.32 -6.51
C GLY A 286 23.62 -6.37 -5.25
N MET A 287 22.54 -7.16 -5.31
CA MET A 287 21.52 -7.24 -4.25
C MET A 287 21.01 -8.66 -4.08
N ASP A 288 20.74 -9.05 -2.84
CA ASP A 288 20.02 -10.30 -2.54
C ASP A 288 18.51 -10.18 -2.83
N ARG A 289 17.81 -11.31 -2.82
CA ARG A 289 16.38 -11.37 -3.15
C ARG A 289 15.49 -10.57 -2.19
N ASP A 290 15.87 -10.43 -0.94
CA ASP A 290 15.06 -9.71 0.04
C ASP A 290 15.25 -8.20 -0.08
N THR A 291 16.46 -7.75 -0.39
CA THR A 291 16.77 -6.37 -0.79
C THR A 291 16.01 -5.99 -2.06
N GLN A 292 16.04 -6.83 -3.12
CA GLN A 292 15.34 -6.54 -4.38
C GLN A 292 13.84 -6.31 -4.21
N LYS A 293 13.19 -6.97 -3.25
CA LYS A 293 11.75 -6.75 -2.97
C LYS A 293 11.47 -5.39 -2.33
N LYS A 294 12.46 -4.82 -1.62
CA LYS A 294 12.29 -3.63 -0.79
C LYS A 294 12.89 -2.36 -1.38
N ILE A 295 13.73 -2.45 -2.42
CA ILE A 295 14.45 -1.29 -2.97
C ILE A 295 13.54 -0.16 -3.45
N PHE A 296 12.27 -0.43 -3.74
CA PHE A 296 11.27 0.54 -4.13
C PHE A 296 10.49 1.12 -2.95
N GLU A 297 10.70 0.61 -1.73
CA GLU A 297 10.11 1.16 -0.52
C GLU A 297 10.80 2.49 -0.15
N LYS A 298 10.02 3.41 0.40
CA LYS A 298 10.52 4.74 0.80
C LYS A 298 11.53 4.60 1.93
N PHE A 299 12.67 5.31 1.81
CA PHE A 299 13.78 5.31 2.77
C PHE A 299 14.48 3.96 2.96
N TYR A 300 14.15 2.98 2.16
CA TYR A 300 14.88 1.72 2.22
C TYR A 300 16.31 1.91 1.71
N GLN A 301 17.26 1.46 2.51
CA GLN A 301 18.68 1.40 2.19
C GLN A 301 19.13 -0.01 2.55
N GLY A 302 19.71 -0.74 1.60
CA GLY A 302 20.29 -2.04 1.89
C GLY A 302 21.41 -1.92 2.94
N ASP A 303 21.71 -2.99 3.64
CA ASP A 303 22.68 -3.07 4.78
C ASP A 303 24.14 -2.77 4.41
N THR A 304 24.42 -2.12 3.31
CA THR A 304 25.74 -1.65 2.97
C THR A 304 26.06 -0.46 3.85
N SER A 305 26.78 -0.75 4.98
CA SER A 305 27.50 0.20 5.83
C SER A 305 27.30 1.68 5.45
N HIS A 306 26.85 2.49 6.37
CA HIS A 306 26.55 3.94 6.32
C HIS A 306 27.50 4.86 5.48
N ALA A 307 28.33 4.29 4.64
CA ALA A 307 29.30 4.96 3.78
C ALA A 307 28.76 5.35 2.39
N THR A 308 27.63 4.79 1.95
CA THR A 308 27.10 5.08 0.61
C THR A 308 26.02 6.16 0.68
N GLU A 309 26.29 7.32 0.08
CA GLU A 309 25.38 8.47 0.02
C GLU A 309 24.04 8.13 -0.66
N GLY A 310 22.92 8.41 -0.01
CA GLY A 310 21.58 8.28 -0.57
C GLY A 310 20.52 8.42 0.51
N ASN A 311 19.31 8.80 0.12
CA ASN A 311 18.19 9.02 1.04
C ASN A 311 17.07 7.97 0.91
N GLY A 312 17.27 6.92 0.10
CA GLY A 312 16.28 5.85 -0.11
C GLY A 312 14.96 6.31 -0.75
N LEU A 313 14.91 7.50 -1.37
CA LEU A 313 13.71 8.02 -2.04
C LEU A 313 13.79 7.91 -3.58
N GLY A 314 14.97 7.76 -4.16
CA GLY A 314 15.16 7.80 -5.61
C GLY A 314 14.39 6.71 -6.35
N LEU A 315 14.51 5.45 -5.94
CA LEU A 315 13.79 4.33 -6.57
C LEU A 315 12.29 4.33 -6.27
N ALA A 316 11.87 4.80 -5.10
CA ALA A 316 10.45 5.02 -4.81
C ALA A 316 9.83 6.09 -5.73
N LEU A 317 10.59 7.16 -6.02
CA LEU A 317 10.20 8.20 -6.97
C LEU A 317 10.12 7.63 -8.41
N VAL A 318 11.12 6.85 -8.83
CA VAL A 318 11.12 6.15 -10.13
C VAL A 318 9.88 5.30 -10.30
N LEU A 319 9.60 4.41 -9.34
CA LEU A 319 8.42 3.54 -9.41
C LEU A 319 7.12 4.35 -9.51
N ARG A 320 7.00 5.44 -8.74
CA ARG A 320 5.80 6.28 -8.75
C ARG A 320 5.62 7.02 -10.07
N ILE A 321 6.69 7.56 -10.66
CA ILE A 321 6.64 8.21 -11.99
C ILE A 321 6.23 7.20 -13.05
N LEU A 322 6.88 6.03 -13.08
CA LEU A 322 6.58 5.00 -14.07
C LEU A 322 5.15 4.50 -13.97
N HIS A 323 4.61 4.31 -12.76
CA HIS A 323 3.19 3.99 -12.57
C HIS A 323 2.26 5.10 -13.08
N LEU A 324 2.62 6.37 -12.89
CA LEU A 324 1.83 7.51 -13.38
C LEU A 324 1.80 7.58 -14.91
N LEU A 325 2.88 7.15 -15.56
CA LEU A 325 3.03 7.11 -17.02
C LEU A 325 2.62 5.75 -17.63
N ASP A 326 2.06 4.83 -16.82
CA ASP A 326 1.72 3.46 -17.24
C ASP A 326 2.90 2.65 -17.80
N CYS A 327 4.12 2.96 -17.37
CA CYS A 327 5.34 2.22 -17.65
C CYS A 327 5.62 1.18 -16.56
N GLN A 328 6.48 0.21 -16.86
CA GLN A 328 6.88 -0.83 -15.92
C GLN A 328 8.37 -0.80 -15.66
N ILE A 329 8.79 -1.23 -14.48
CA ILE A 329 10.20 -1.43 -14.13
C ILE A 329 10.40 -2.82 -13.54
N SER A 330 11.51 -3.45 -13.93
CA SER A 330 11.97 -4.69 -13.33
C SER A 330 13.45 -4.57 -12.95
N VAL A 331 13.91 -5.43 -12.04
CA VAL A 331 15.29 -5.48 -11.59
C VAL A 331 15.76 -6.93 -11.59
N GLN A 332 16.98 -7.14 -12.08
CA GLN A 332 17.73 -8.38 -11.98
C GLN A 332 19.05 -8.07 -11.32
N SER A 333 19.39 -8.75 -10.24
CA SER A 333 20.60 -8.49 -9.49
C SER A 333 21.04 -9.75 -8.73
N GLU A 334 22.35 -9.93 -8.59
CA GLU A 334 22.94 -10.97 -7.75
C GLU A 334 24.10 -10.35 -6.94
N PRO A 335 24.27 -10.73 -5.66
CA PRO A 335 25.36 -10.22 -4.84
C PRO A 335 26.72 -10.44 -5.54
N GLY A 336 27.49 -9.38 -5.70
CA GLY A 336 28.81 -9.40 -6.34
C GLY A 336 28.81 -9.36 -7.88
N ASN A 337 27.66 -9.45 -8.54
CA ASN A 337 27.54 -9.47 -10.00
C ASN A 337 26.85 -8.23 -10.59
N GLY A 338 26.57 -7.22 -9.74
CA GLY A 338 25.92 -6.00 -10.17
C GLY A 338 24.40 -6.08 -10.27
N SER A 339 23.81 -5.08 -10.93
CA SER A 339 22.36 -4.97 -11.09
C SER A 339 21.99 -4.51 -12.50
N THR A 340 20.85 -4.96 -13.00
CA THR A 340 20.23 -4.49 -14.23
C THR A 340 18.83 -4.00 -13.92
N PHE A 341 18.59 -2.71 -14.13
CA PHE A 341 17.26 -2.11 -14.08
C PHE A 341 16.72 -2.00 -15.49
N THR A 342 15.52 -2.51 -15.73
CA THR A 342 14.86 -2.50 -17.03
C THR A 342 13.55 -1.77 -16.94
N VAL A 343 13.39 -0.70 -17.73
CA VAL A 343 12.16 0.06 -17.89
C VAL A 343 11.50 -0.33 -19.20
N HIS A 344 10.22 -0.68 -19.14
CA HIS A 344 9.39 -1.00 -20.28
C HIS A 344 8.38 0.13 -20.53
N ILE A 345 8.46 0.76 -21.70
CA ILE A 345 7.59 1.84 -22.16
C ILE A 345 6.63 1.27 -23.19
N PRO A 346 5.30 1.19 -22.91
CA PRO A 346 4.38 0.50 -23.80
C PRO A 346 4.11 1.23 -25.10
N LEU A 347 3.75 0.49 -26.16
CA LEU A 347 3.47 0.99 -27.51
C LEU A 347 2.54 2.22 -27.57
N LYS A 348 1.59 2.33 -26.64
CA LYS A 348 0.64 3.46 -26.60
C LYS A 348 1.34 4.82 -26.39
N LEU A 349 2.56 4.83 -25.90
CA LEU A 349 3.38 6.02 -25.73
C LEU A 349 4.33 6.27 -26.92
N LEU A 350 4.39 5.39 -27.93
CA LEU A 350 5.14 5.64 -29.16
C LEU A 350 4.40 6.70 -29.99
N ALA A 351 5.10 7.76 -30.37
CA ALA A 351 4.54 8.76 -31.27
C ALA A 351 4.52 8.24 -32.71
N GLU A 352 3.47 8.59 -33.46
CA GLU A 352 3.37 8.25 -34.90
C GLU A 352 4.59 8.84 -35.63
N GLY A 353 5.50 7.99 -36.09
CA GLY A 353 6.71 8.38 -36.83
C GLY A 353 8.00 7.65 -36.43
N SER A 354 7.95 6.72 -35.46
CA SER A 354 9.07 5.84 -35.07
C SER A 354 9.18 4.59 -35.96
N LYS A 355 9.11 4.73 -37.29
CA LYS A 355 9.39 3.65 -38.24
C LYS A 355 10.43 4.08 -39.24
#